data_85161f6259defa4eefdd48ff1f64d13b
#
_entry.id   85161f6259defa4eefdd48ff1f64d13b
#
_cell.length_a   1.000
_cell.length_b   1.000
_cell.length_c   1.000
_cell.angle_alpha   90.00
_cell.angle_beta   90.00
_cell.angle_gamma   90.00
#
_symmetry.space_group_name_H-M   'P 1'
#
loop_
_entity.id
_entity.type
_entity.pdbx_description
1 polymer ?
#
loop_
_entity_poly.entity_id
_entity_poly.type
_entity_poly.pdbx_seq_one_letter_code
_entity_poly.pdbx_strand_id
1 'polypeptide(L)'
;MRTRKKASLSLSFRFILLFILLLAATSFFRPAEAQNPKQEIISLPHRLSAEIISKWELDPLLEQRGRSYFLVSSEKLSQLKQVFPSLRVETANFPHLFKPRVSPTSKANPLTQGGLNGAYHSYSETAAELKKMASSHPQIARLYILGQSLENRNVYGLKISKNPGLVEDEPGLALIGGHHAREWISVEVPLLIAQHLVDNYSSNQSIRNIIDRAAIWVIPLVNPDGLDYSIFNYRLWRKNRRLNPDGSFGVDLNRNYSFQWGCDNQGSSPNPSSDTYRGSAPLSEPETLAVSQLFQEHNFAAAISYHSYSQTILYPWSYADQPTEDEALLQWLAEQMSRLIFQVHGREYHPGRSSSSLYLSNGDFADWVYGLFKIPAFTVELPPVDFLSGGFFNPENDLRSIVEENLPAVLFLAEWVVDNYPPANHPAKIKERLEDQGKNLVKKKRKLLTGKEWP
;
A
#
# COMPACT_ATOMS: atom_id res chain seq x y z
N MET A 1 -37.50 7.81 -76.16
CA MET A 1 -37.52 6.86 -74.99
C MET A 1 -36.14 6.81 -74.35
N ARG A 2 -35.95 7.44 -73.18
CA ARG A 2 -34.70 7.42 -72.41
C ARG A 2 -34.94 6.57 -71.13
N THR A 3 -34.38 5.38 -71.12
CA THR A 3 -34.42 4.46 -69.97
C THR A 3 -33.41 4.92 -68.91
N ARG A 4 -33.90 5.30 -67.70
CA ARG A 4 -33.09 5.57 -66.50
C ARG A 4 -32.63 4.20 -65.90
N LYS A 5 -31.31 3.94 -65.89
CA LYS A 5 -30.73 2.87 -65.10
C LYS A 5 -30.66 3.31 -63.65
N LYS A 6 -31.40 2.64 -62.75
CA LYS A 6 -31.21 2.70 -61.30
C LYS A 6 -29.95 1.93 -60.97
N ALA A 7 -28.94 2.63 -60.47
CA ALA A 7 -27.77 1.98 -59.87
C ALA A 7 -28.13 1.41 -58.48
N SER A 8 -28.17 0.10 -58.34
CA SER A 8 -28.25 -0.58 -57.06
C SER A 8 -26.86 -0.63 -56.44
N LEU A 9 -26.62 0.08 -55.34
CA LEU A 9 -25.43 -0.11 -54.55
C LEU A 9 -25.43 -1.54 -54.00
N SER A 10 -24.29 -2.25 -54.21
CA SER A 10 -24.13 -3.63 -53.80
C SER A 10 -24.22 -3.77 -52.27
N LEU A 11 -24.75 -4.90 -51.81
CA LEU A 11 -24.91 -5.24 -50.38
C LEU A 11 -23.62 -5.07 -49.59
N SER A 12 -22.48 -5.33 -50.23
CA SER A 12 -21.13 -5.16 -49.64
C SER A 12 -20.79 -3.73 -49.26
N PHE A 13 -21.28 -2.73 -50.01
CA PHE A 13 -21.01 -1.32 -49.72
C PHE A 13 -21.82 -0.83 -48.51
N ARG A 14 -23.01 -1.40 -48.29
CA ARG A 14 -23.84 -1.11 -47.10
C ARG A 14 -23.26 -1.69 -45.82
N PHE A 15 -22.62 -2.88 -45.88
CA PHE A 15 -21.92 -3.46 -44.74
C PHE A 15 -20.67 -2.69 -44.36
N ILE A 16 -19.89 -2.21 -45.34
CA ILE A 16 -18.69 -1.40 -45.08
C ILE A 16 -19.07 -0.05 -44.46
N LEU A 17 -20.13 0.59 -44.95
CA LEU A 17 -20.59 1.88 -44.39
C LEU A 17 -21.14 1.71 -42.96
N LEU A 18 -21.86 0.59 -42.65
CA LEU A 18 -22.33 0.28 -41.30
C LEU A 18 -21.17 -0.04 -40.35
N PHE A 19 -20.11 -0.71 -40.83
CA PHE A 19 -18.93 -1.01 -40.02
C PHE A 19 -18.09 0.23 -39.73
N ILE A 20 -17.98 1.17 -40.67
CA ILE A 20 -17.31 2.45 -40.46
C ILE A 20 -18.12 3.34 -39.50
N LEU A 21 -19.45 3.31 -39.55
CA LEU A 21 -20.31 4.05 -38.63
C LEU A 21 -20.28 3.42 -37.20
N LEU A 22 -20.16 2.09 -37.06
CA LEU A 22 -19.95 1.45 -35.77
C LEU A 22 -18.57 1.78 -35.19
N LEU A 23 -17.49 1.79 -35.99
CA LEU A 23 -16.16 2.20 -35.57
C LEU A 23 -16.08 3.69 -35.20
N ALA A 24 -16.81 4.56 -35.88
CA ALA A 24 -16.89 5.96 -35.53
C ALA A 24 -17.72 6.18 -34.23
N ALA A 25 -18.75 5.37 -33.98
CA ALA A 25 -19.54 5.44 -32.74
C ALA A 25 -18.76 4.93 -31.52
N THR A 26 -17.84 3.96 -31.68
CA THR A 26 -16.99 3.49 -30.56
C THR A 26 -15.83 4.45 -30.26
N SER A 27 -15.47 5.33 -31.20
CA SER A 27 -14.43 6.35 -31.01
C SER A 27 -14.92 7.59 -30.23
N PHE A 28 -16.22 7.75 -29.99
CA PHE A 28 -16.80 8.89 -29.27
C PHE A 28 -17.20 8.57 -27.81
N PHE A 29 -17.12 7.31 -27.38
CA PHE A 29 -17.18 6.99 -25.95
C PHE A 29 -15.77 6.87 -25.37
N ARG A 30 -15.00 7.97 -25.35
CA ARG A 30 -14.10 8.16 -24.24
C ARG A 30 -14.99 8.35 -23.01
N PRO A 31 -14.92 7.50 -21.99
CA PRO A 31 -15.52 7.84 -20.72
C PRO A 31 -14.97 9.22 -20.38
N ALA A 32 -15.85 10.17 -20.04
CA ALA A 32 -15.39 11.45 -19.55
C ALA A 32 -14.33 11.13 -18.49
N GLU A 33 -13.08 11.58 -18.70
CA GLU A 33 -12.08 11.53 -17.66
C GLU A 33 -12.75 12.17 -16.45
N ALA A 34 -13.10 11.36 -15.45
CA ALA A 34 -13.61 11.88 -14.21
C ALA A 34 -12.51 12.82 -13.72
N GLN A 35 -12.72 14.13 -13.84
CA GLN A 35 -11.76 15.10 -13.37
C GLN A 35 -11.59 14.80 -11.90
N ASN A 36 -10.39 14.38 -11.52
CA ASN A 36 -10.07 14.22 -10.10
C ASN A 36 -10.48 15.53 -9.41
N PRO A 37 -11.24 15.48 -8.33
CA PRO A 37 -11.60 16.68 -7.61
C PRO A 37 -10.29 17.42 -7.28
N LYS A 38 -10.22 18.69 -7.67
CA LYS A 38 -9.07 19.51 -7.32
C LYS A 38 -8.90 19.45 -5.81
N GLN A 39 -7.72 19.08 -5.36
CA GLN A 39 -7.43 18.95 -3.94
C GLN A 39 -6.68 20.19 -3.43
N GLU A 40 -6.95 20.53 -2.18
CA GLU A 40 -6.33 21.65 -1.48
C GLU A 40 -5.71 21.17 -0.17
N ILE A 41 -4.59 21.75 0.17
CA ILE A 41 -3.97 21.57 1.48
C ILE A 41 -4.51 22.66 2.40
N ILE A 42 -5.06 22.24 3.52
CA ILE A 42 -5.55 23.16 4.56
C ILE A 42 -4.81 22.92 5.87
N SER A 43 -4.79 23.93 6.72
CA SER A 43 -4.34 23.77 8.10
C SER A 43 -5.35 24.32 9.10
N LEU A 44 -5.50 23.64 10.21
CA LEU A 44 -6.38 24.00 11.34
C LEU A 44 -5.54 24.15 12.62
N PRO A 45 -5.82 25.11 13.51
CA PRO A 45 -5.20 25.18 14.82
C PRO A 45 -5.77 24.04 15.67
N HIS A 46 -4.91 23.38 16.41
CA HIS A 46 -5.21 22.25 17.29
C HIS A 46 -5.40 20.89 16.60
N ARG A 47 -5.16 19.85 17.37
CA ARG A 47 -5.43 18.47 17.00
C ARG A 47 -6.94 18.24 16.92
N LEU A 48 -7.39 17.69 15.81
CA LEU A 48 -8.79 17.31 15.65
C LEU A 48 -9.01 15.90 16.20
N SER A 49 -10.20 15.66 16.77
CA SER A 49 -10.58 14.30 17.13
C SER A 49 -10.81 13.43 15.89
N ALA A 50 -10.61 12.12 16.05
CA ALA A 50 -10.86 11.15 14.98
C ALA A 50 -12.30 11.26 14.42
N GLU A 51 -13.29 11.59 15.27
CA GLU A 51 -14.67 11.81 14.87
C GLU A 51 -14.81 12.99 13.90
N ILE A 52 -14.14 14.11 14.18
CA ILE A 52 -14.16 15.29 13.29
C ILE A 52 -13.46 14.99 11.98
N ILE A 53 -12.30 14.32 12.03
CA ILE A 53 -11.53 13.90 10.85
C ILE A 53 -12.40 13.02 9.95
N SER A 54 -13.06 12.02 10.51
CA SER A 54 -13.95 11.12 9.80
C SER A 54 -15.19 11.83 9.26
N LYS A 55 -15.88 12.64 10.10
CA LYS A 55 -17.09 13.35 9.72
C LYS A 55 -16.87 14.27 8.50
N TRP A 56 -15.71 14.90 8.41
CA TRP A 56 -15.38 15.83 7.33
C TRP A 56 -14.54 15.19 6.24
N GLU A 57 -14.24 13.88 6.37
CA GLU A 57 -13.39 13.11 5.45
C GLU A 57 -12.09 13.86 5.15
N LEU A 58 -11.43 14.31 6.20
CA LEU A 58 -10.15 14.98 6.11
C LEU A 58 -9.06 13.93 5.96
N ASP A 59 -8.21 14.04 4.93
CA ASP A 59 -7.03 13.18 4.81
C ASP A 59 -5.87 13.80 5.60
N PRO A 60 -5.49 13.23 6.76
CA PRO A 60 -4.47 13.82 7.60
C PRO A 60 -3.12 13.78 6.89
N LEU A 61 -2.42 14.91 6.88
CA LEU A 61 -1.08 15.00 6.33
C LEU A 61 -0.02 15.07 7.44
N LEU A 62 -0.22 15.93 8.44
CA LEU A 62 0.73 16.11 9.54
C LEU A 62 0.17 17.00 10.66
N GLU A 63 0.85 16.95 11.83
CA GLU A 63 0.72 17.98 12.88
C GLU A 63 2.04 18.68 13.09
N GLN A 64 2.06 20.01 13.00
CA GLN A 64 3.26 20.79 13.23
C GLN A 64 2.96 22.19 13.80
N ARG A 65 3.78 22.64 14.76
CA ARG A 65 3.67 23.96 15.38
C ARG A 65 2.26 24.30 15.89
N GLY A 66 1.57 23.31 16.45
CA GLY A 66 0.21 23.46 16.97
C GLY A 66 -0.87 23.60 15.89
N ARG A 67 -0.60 23.16 14.68
CA ARG A 67 -1.58 23.06 13.58
C ARG A 67 -1.60 21.67 12.99
N SER A 68 -2.81 21.19 12.67
CA SER A 68 -3.02 19.95 11.90
C SER A 68 -3.28 20.30 10.44
N TYR A 69 -2.62 19.58 9.53
CA TYR A 69 -2.70 19.78 8.08
C TYR A 69 -3.46 18.63 7.44
N PHE A 70 -4.31 18.96 6.48
CA PHE A 70 -5.15 17.98 5.80
C PHE A 70 -5.19 18.23 4.31
N LEU A 71 -5.30 17.15 3.53
CA LEU A 71 -5.69 17.22 2.14
C LEU A 71 -7.22 17.12 2.06
N VAL A 72 -7.85 18.01 1.28
CA VAL A 72 -9.30 18.05 1.14
C VAL A 72 -9.67 18.34 -0.31
N SER A 73 -10.85 17.87 -0.75
CA SER A 73 -11.35 18.26 -2.06
C SER A 73 -11.74 19.76 -2.06
N SER A 74 -11.46 20.47 -3.16
CA SER A 74 -11.81 21.89 -3.30
C SER A 74 -13.31 22.14 -3.11
N GLU A 75 -14.15 21.15 -3.41
CA GLU A 75 -15.60 21.23 -3.23
C GLU A 75 -16.00 21.37 -1.76
N LYS A 76 -15.28 20.71 -0.85
CA LYS A 76 -15.50 20.78 0.60
C LYS A 76 -14.97 22.06 1.25
N LEU A 77 -14.02 22.74 0.59
CA LEU A 77 -13.32 23.89 1.15
C LEU A 77 -14.26 25.00 1.62
N SER A 78 -15.30 25.28 0.86
CA SER A 78 -16.30 26.33 1.19
C SER A 78 -17.08 26.00 2.47
N GLN A 79 -17.46 24.73 2.64
CA GLN A 79 -18.17 24.25 3.83
C GLN A 79 -17.23 24.21 5.05
N LEU A 80 -15.99 23.76 4.86
CA LEU A 80 -15.00 23.71 5.92
C LEU A 80 -14.66 25.11 6.45
N LYS A 81 -14.56 26.13 5.58
CA LYS A 81 -14.33 27.52 5.99
C LYS A 81 -15.46 28.08 6.86
N GLN A 82 -16.71 27.65 6.64
CA GLN A 82 -17.85 28.08 7.46
C GLN A 82 -17.79 27.46 8.87
N VAL A 83 -17.38 26.20 8.96
CA VAL A 83 -17.32 25.45 10.25
C VAL A 83 -16.05 25.75 11.02
N PHE A 84 -14.95 25.97 10.33
CA PHE A 84 -13.64 26.26 10.90
C PHE A 84 -13.12 27.63 10.45
N PRO A 85 -13.53 28.72 11.08
CA PRO A 85 -13.10 30.08 10.69
C PRO A 85 -11.57 30.31 10.73
N SER A 86 -10.87 29.52 11.53
CA SER A 86 -9.40 29.56 11.66
C SER A 86 -8.66 28.72 10.60
N LEU A 87 -9.37 28.08 9.67
CA LEU A 87 -8.81 27.32 8.56
C LEU A 87 -7.95 28.22 7.66
N ARG A 88 -6.75 27.73 7.32
CA ARG A 88 -5.89 28.34 6.31
C ARG A 88 -5.75 27.42 5.12
N VAL A 89 -5.71 27.99 3.91
CA VAL A 89 -5.40 27.26 2.68
C VAL A 89 -3.90 27.41 2.43
N GLU A 90 -3.21 26.29 2.41
CA GLU A 90 -1.74 26.22 2.29
C GLU A 90 -1.29 25.84 0.89
N THR A 91 -2.17 25.40 0.00
CA THR A 91 -1.86 24.90 -1.36
C THR A 91 -1.02 25.87 -2.17
N ALA A 92 -1.30 27.19 -2.07
CA ALA A 92 -0.54 28.21 -2.79
C ALA A 92 0.94 28.26 -2.42
N ASN A 93 1.30 27.77 -1.22
CA ASN A 93 2.65 27.74 -0.72
C ASN A 93 3.46 26.53 -1.26
N PHE A 94 2.77 25.57 -1.92
CA PHE A 94 3.36 24.31 -2.37
C PHE A 94 3.04 23.96 -3.85
N PRO A 95 3.09 24.92 -4.80
CA PRO A 95 2.67 24.67 -6.19
C PRO A 95 3.54 23.62 -6.90
N HIS A 96 4.77 23.41 -6.43
CA HIS A 96 5.70 22.41 -6.97
C HIS A 96 5.32 20.98 -6.57
N LEU A 97 4.52 20.77 -5.50
CA LEU A 97 4.14 19.47 -5.00
C LEU A 97 3.10 18.75 -5.90
N PHE A 98 2.43 19.50 -6.76
CA PHE A 98 1.34 18.98 -7.61
C PHE A 98 1.78 18.67 -9.05
N LYS A 99 3.03 18.94 -9.40
CA LYS A 99 3.55 18.65 -10.75
C LYS A 99 4.26 17.31 -10.76
N PRO A 100 3.91 16.37 -11.67
CA PRO A 100 4.70 15.17 -11.88
C PRO A 100 6.15 15.56 -12.18
N ARG A 101 7.10 15.04 -11.44
CA ARG A 101 8.52 15.22 -11.74
C ARG A 101 8.94 14.16 -12.76
N VAL A 102 8.84 14.47 -14.03
CA VAL A 102 9.62 13.76 -15.05
C VAL A 102 10.96 14.47 -15.12
N SER A 103 12.00 13.91 -14.52
CA SER A 103 13.37 14.43 -14.64
C SER A 103 14.11 13.63 -15.71
N PRO A 104 14.54 14.25 -16.82
CA PRO A 104 15.16 13.53 -17.92
C PRO A 104 16.64 13.17 -17.74
N THR A 105 17.30 13.58 -16.65
CA THR A 105 18.77 13.41 -16.55
C THR A 105 19.25 13.29 -15.11
N SER A 106 19.35 12.06 -14.57
CA SER A 106 20.33 11.77 -13.54
C SER A 106 21.33 10.74 -14.06
N LYS A 107 22.62 10.98 -13.86
CA LYS A 107 23.66 10.00 -14.16
C LYS A 107 23.46 8.81 -13.20
N ALA A 108 23.16 7.65 -13.76
CA ALA A 108 22.85 6.43 -13.03
C ALA A 108 23.92 6.09 -11.99
N ASN A 109 23.51 5.98 -10.72
CA ASN A 109 24.28 5.33 -9.67
C ASN A 109 23.91 3.83 -9.71
N PRO A 110 24.86 2.87 -9.63
CA PRO A 110 24.56 1.44 -9.71
C PRO A 110 23.56 0.90 -8.70
N LEU A 111 23.36 1.60 -7.56
CA LEU A 111 22.34 1.27 -6.54
C LEU A 111 20.99 1.99 -6.77
N THR A 112 20.95 2.91 -7.72
CA THR A 112 19.76 3.67 -8.09
C THR A 112 19.75 3.81 -9.60
N GLN A 113 19.82 2.71 -10.37
CA GLN A 113 19.55 2.74 -11.80
C GLN A 113 18.06 3.07 -11.94
N GLY A 114 17.77 4.37 -11.85
CA GLY A 114 16.43 4.90 -11.89
C GLY A 114 15.77 4.62 -13.22
N GLY A 115 14.50 4.34 -13.13
CA GLY A 115 13.62 4.25 -14.26
C GLY A 115 13.30 5.61 -14.89
N LEU A 116 12.20 5.67 -15.62
CA LEU A 116 11.68 6.88 -16.28
C LEU A 116 11.49 8.08 -15.34
N ASN A 117 11.43 7.84 -14.02
CA ASN A 117 11.24 8.84 -12.96
C ASN A 117 12.51 9.14 -12.17
N GLY A 118 13.70 8.90 -12.71
CA GLY A 118 14.95 9.04 -11.99
C GLY A 118 15.24 7.82 -11.11
N ALA A 119 15.39 8.00 -9.77
CA ALA A 119 15.64 6.89 -8.84
C ALA A 119 14.39 6.06 -8.50
N TYR A 120 13.19 6.54 -8.81
CA TYR A 120 11.95 5.85 -8.52
C TYR A 120 11.44 5.03 -9.71
N HIS A 121 10.98 3.81 -9.44
CA HIS A 121 10.51 2.87 -10.46
C HIS A 121 9.01 3.00 -10.73
N SER A 122 8.62 2.95 -12.00
CA SER A 122 7.26 2.65 -12.44
C SER A 122 6.93 1.17 -12.20
N TYR A 123 5.66 0.77 -12.42
CA TYR A 123 5.30 -0.66 -12.38
C TYR A 123 6.16 -1.53 -13.30
N SER A 124 6.35 -1.09 -14.56
CA SER A 124 7.10 -1.87 -15.53
C SER A 124 8.57 -2.04 -15.16
N GLU A 125 9.17 -1.03 -14.54
CA GLU A 125 10.55 -1.04 -14.09
C GLU A 125 10.69 -1.87 -12.79
N THR A 126 9.79 -1.74 -11.83
CA THR A 126 9.72 -2.61 -10.63
C THR A 126 9.62 -4.09 -11.04
N ALA A 127 8.73 -4.40 -11.99
CA ALA A 127 8.58 -5.76 -12.51
C ALA A 127 9.84 -6.26 -13.24
N ALA A 128 10.56 -5.39 -13.94
CA ALA A 128 11.81 -5.73 -14.62
C ALA A 128 12.93 -6.05 -13.62
N GLU A 129 13.09 -5.25 -12.55
CA GLU A 129 14.10 -5.51 -11.52
C GLU A 129 13.80 -6.81 -10.76
N LEU A 130 12.54 -7.10 -10.42
CA LEU A 130 12.17 -8.36 -9.77
C LEU A 130 12.48 -9.57 -10.68
N LYS A 131 12.18 -9.49 -11.98
CA LYS A 131 12.51 -10.54 -12.95
C LYS A 131 14.02 -10.73 -13.10
N LYS A 132 14.79 -9.64 -13.12
CA LYS A 132 16.24 -9.65 -13.16
C LYS A 132 16.83 -10.32 -11.92
N MET A 133 16.39 -9.97 -10.71
CA MET A 133 16.83 -10.63 -9.47
C MET A 133 16.59 -12.14 -9.53
N ALA A 134 15.38 -12.57 -9.89
CA ALA A 134 15.05 -13.99 -9.98
C ALA A 134 15.87 -14.74 -11.06
N SER A 135 16.14 -14.09 -12.19
CA SER A 135 16.93 -14.71 -13.28
C SER A 135 18.42 -14.75 -13.01
N SER A 136 18.96 -13.75 -12.28
CA SER A 136 20.40 -13.68 -11.95
C SER A 136 20.76 -14.53 -10.73
N HIS A 137 19.80 -14.83 -9.84
CA HIS A 137 20.00 -15.59 -8.61
C HIS A 137 19.02 -16.77 -8.47
N PRO A 138 18.84 -17.65 -9.49
CA PRO A 138 17.77 -18.65 -9.54
C PRO A 138 17.86 -19.70 -8.42
N GLN A 139 19.03 -19.86 -7.80
CA GLN A 139 19.29 -20.78 -6.70
C GLN A 139 18.69 -20.31 -5.36
N ILE A 140 18.46 -18.98 -5.21
CA ILE A 140 17.96 -18.40 -3.95
C ILE A 140 16.78 -17.44 -4.14
N ALA A 141 16.43 -17.10 -5.36
CA ALA A 141 15.34 -16.16 -5.65
C ALA A 141 14.39 -16.70 -6.71
N ARG A 142 13.09 -16.62 -6.43
CA ARG A 142 12.03 -16.99 -7.38
C ARG A 142 10.90 -15.98 -7.37
N LEU A 143 10.49 -15.57 -8.57
CA LEU A 143 9.37 -14.65 -8.77
C LEU A 143 8.06 -15.41 -8.89
N TYR A 144 7.05 -14.95 -8.15
CA TYR A 144 5.68 -15.44 -8.19
C TYR A 144 4.73 -14.34 -8.65
N ILE A 145 3.69 -14.72 -9.38
CA ILE A 145 2.53 -13.88 -9.65
C ILE A 145 1.50 -14.25 -8.60
N LEU A 146 1.23 -13.31 -7.67
CA LEU A 146 0.28 -13.52 -6.58
C LEU A 146 -1.16 -13.31 -7.02
N GLY A 147 -1.37 -12.44 -8.02
CA GLY A 147 -2.65 -12.08 -8.57
C GLY A 147 -2.52 -11.00 -9.63
N GLN A 148 -3.65 -10.45 -10.06
CA GLN A 148 -3.70 -9.34 -11.00
C GLN A 148 -4.54 -8.20 -10.42
N SER A 149 -4.12 -6.96 -10.68
CA SER A 149 -4.87 -5.76 -10.35
C SER A 149 -6.08 -5.58 -11.26
N LEU A 150 -6.89 -4.57 -10.98
CA LEU A 150 -8.09 -4.22 -11.76
C LEU A 150 -7.79 -3.89 -13.22
N GLU A 151 -6.62 -3.29 -13.51
CA GLU A 151 -6.17 -2.97 -14.87
C GLU A 151 -5.26 -4.08 -15.46
N ASN A 152 -5.35 -5.31 -14.91
CA ASN A 152 -4.64 -6.53 -15.35
C ASN A 152 -3.10 -6.44 -15.23
N ARG A 153 -2.57 -5.66 -14.28
CA ARG A 153 -1.16 -5.70 -13.92
C ARG A 153 -0.92 -6.80 -12.89
N ASN A 154 0.16 -7.56 -13.06
CA ASN A 154 0.50 -8.61 -12.09
C ASN A 154 0.98 -8.00 -10.77
N VAL A 155 0.46 -8.49 -9.66
CA VAL A 155 1.02 -8.29 -8.33
C VAL A 155 2.10 -9.35 -8.14
N TYR A 156 3.34 -8.93 -7.99
CA TYR A 156 4.50 -9.82 -7.89
C TYR A 156 4.97 -10.00 -6.45
N GLY A 157 5.36 -11.23 -6.10
CA GLY A 157 6.10 -11.56 -4.90
C GLY A 157 7.43 -12.25 -5.26
N LEU A 158 8.55 -11.74 -4.74
CA LEU A 158 9.85 -12.38 -4.84
C LEU A 158 10.12 -13.16 -3.57
N LYS A 159 10.22 -14.50 -3.66
CA LYS A 159 10.68 -15.35 -2.57
C LYS A 159 12.19 -15.46 -2.62
N ILE A 160 12.86 -15.12 -1.53
CA ILE A 160 14.31 -15.27 -1.34
C ILE A 160 14.51 -16.28 -0.22
N SER A 161 15.02 -17.46 -0.54
CA SER A 161 15.34 -18.54 0.41
C SER A 161 16.27 -19.53 -0.23
N LYS A 162 16.78 -20.48 0.55
CA LYS A 162 17.67 -21.56 0.06
C LYS A 162 17.02 -22.41 -1.04
N ASN A 163 15.71 -22.67 -0.92
CA ASN A 163 14.94 -23.48 -1.86
C ASN A 163 13.70 -22.69 -2.35
N PRO A 164 13.86 -21.60 -3.13
CA PRO A 164 12.78 -20.66 -3.40
C PRO A 164 11.65 -21.27 -4.22
N GLY A 165 11.87 -22.41 -4.87
CA GLY A 165 10.87 -23.14 -5.65
C GLY A 165 10.01 -24.10 -4.86
N LEU A 166 10.34 -24.37 -3.60
CA LEU A 166 9.64 -25.31 -2.74
C LEU A 166 8.79 -24.59 -1.70
N VAL A 167 7.71 -25.25 -1.28
CA VAL A 167 6.98 -24.86 -0.08
C VAL A 167 7.55 -25.72 1.05
N GLU A 168 8.36 -25.08 1.89
CA GLU A 168 8.98 -25.71 3.05
C GLU A 168 8.39 -25.14 4.34
N ASP A 169 8.64 -25.81 5.47
CA ASP A 169 8.20 -25.34 6.80
C ASP A 169 9.18 -24.31 7.40
N GLU A 170 9.81 -23.54 6.54
CA GLU A 170 10.70 -22.44 6.91
C GLU A 170 9.89 -21.21 7.36
N PRO A 171 10.36 -20.46 8.40
CA PRO A 171 9.67 -19.26 8.83
C PRO A 171 9.77 -18.16 7.79
N GLY A 172 8.66 -17.48 7.52
CA GLY A 172 8.58 -16.41 6.56
C GLY A 172 8.65 -15.02 7.19
N LEU A 173 9.41 -14.11 6.59
CA LEU A 173 9.32 -12.66 6.81
C LEU A 173 8.75 -12.00 5.56
N ALA A 174 7.66 -11.25 5.71
CA ALA A 174 7.08 -10.47 4.61
C ALA A 174 7.56 -9.01 4.66
N LEU A 175 8.06 -8.51 3.53
CA LEU A 175 8.38 -7.10 3.29
C LEU A 175 7.44 -6.58 2.20
N ILE A 176 6.49 -5.73 2.57
CA ILE A 176 5.42 -5.27 1.68
C ILE A 176 5.50 -3.77 1.52
N GLY A 177 5.24 -3.27 0.32
CA GLY A 177 5.19 -1.84 0.03
C GLY A 177 4.14 -1.47 -1.00
N GLY A 178 4.02 -0.18 -1.28
CA GLY A 178 3.18 0.31 -2.36
C GLY A 178 1.69 0.05 -2.21
N HIS A 179 1.13 0.02 -0.99
CA HIS A 179 -0.31 0.04 -0.78
C HIS A 179 -0.92 1.36 -1.27
N HIS A 180 -0.28 2.48 -0.91
CA HIS A 180 -0.73 3.81 -1.30
C HIS A 180 0.12 4.36 -2.44
N ALA A 181 -0.53 4.73 -3.51
CA ALA A 181 0.09 5.07 -4.78
C ALA A 181 1.02 6.30 -4.74
N ARG A 182 0.78 7.26 -3.85
CA ARG A 182 1.58 8.49 -3.69
C ARG A 182 2.87 8.29 -2.90
N GLU A 183 3.03 7.15 -2.25
CA GLU A 183 4.13 6.82 -1.34
C GLU A 183 5.24 6.06 -2.07
N TRP A 184 5.85 6.69 -3.10
CA TRP A 184 6.78 6.02 -4.00
C TRP A 184 7.95 5.35 -3.28
N ILE A 185 8.46 5.98 -2.21
CA ILE A 185 9.58 5.43 -1.44
C ILE A 185 9.25 4.09 -0.78
N SER A 186 7.97 3.83 -0.47
CA SER A 186 7.52 2.57 0.11
C SER A 186 7.65 1.38 -0.86
N VAL A 187 7.74 1.64 -2.17
CA VAL A 187 8.04 0.64 -3.20
C VAL A 187 9.54 0.37 -3.25
N GLU A 188 10.35 1.44 -3.18
CA GLU A 188 11.79 1.36 -3.38
C GLU A 188 12.51 0.65 -2.25
N VAL A 189 12.14 0.94 -0.99
CA VAL A 189 12.87 0.39 0.16
C VAL A 189 12.84 -1.14 0.17
N PRO A 190 11.70 -1.84 0.11
CA PRO A 190 11.70 -3.30 0.06
C PRO A 190 12.33 -3.86 -1.24
N LEU A 191 12.18 -3.18 -2.39
CA LEU A 191 12.79 -3.59 -3.65
C LEU A 191 14.33 -3.58 -3.57
N LEU A 192 14.92 -2.51 -3.05
CA LEU A 192 16.37 -2.35 -2.95
C LEU A 192 16.96 -3.20 -1.82
N ILE A 193 16.22 -3.44 -0.74
CA ILE A 193 16.60 -4.43 0.29
C ILE A 193 16.66 -5.83 -0.33
N ALA A 194 15.67 -6.21 -1.15
CA ALA A 194 15.70 -7.50 -1.85
C ALA A 194 16.94 -7.63 -2.75
N GLN A 195 17.27 -6.58 -3.52
CA GLN A 195 18.48 -6.55 -4.35
C GLN A 195 19.73 -6.74 -3.49
N HIS A 196 19.84 -6.01 -2.36
CA HIS A 196 20.96 -6.14 -1.44
C HIS A 196 21.11 -7.57 -0.90
N LEU A 197 20.01 -8.22 -0.53
CA LEU A 197 20.02 -9.58 0.00
C LEU A 197 20.53 -10.59 -1.03
N VAL A 198 20.04 -10.55 -2.28
CA VAL A 198 20.46 -11.51 -3.30
C VAL A 198 21.90 -11.29 -3.77
N ASP A 199 22.34 -10.02 -3.89
CA ASP A 199 23.69 -9.67 -4.32
C ASP A 199 24.75 -10.06 -3.28
N ASN A 200 24.41 -10.03 -1.99
CA ASN A 200 25.35 -10.27 -0.90
C ASN A 200 25.25 -11.70 -0.30
N TYR A 201 24.40 -12.57 -0.83
CA TYR A 201 24.26 -13.95 -0.34
C TYR A 201 25.59 -14.74 -0.35
N SER A 202 26.40 -14.60 -1.41
CA SER A 202 27.66 -15.31 -1.53
C SER A 202 28.80 -14.72 -0.71
N SER A 203 28.76 -13.42 -0.42
CA SER A 203 29.86 -12.67 0.21
C SER A 203 29.65 -12.35 1.70
N ASN A 204 28.38 -12.32 2.17
CA ASN A 204 28.03 -11.98 3.55
C ASN A 204 27.45 -13.19 4.29
N GLN A 205 28.16 -13.65 5.34
CA GLN A 205 27.77 -14.84 6.10
C GLN A 205 26.47 -14.66 6.88
N SER A 206 26.18 -13.46 7.43
CA SER A 206 24.93 -13.20 8.16
C SER A 206 23.73 -13.26 7.23
N ILE A 207 23.82 -12.64 6.06
CA ILE A 207 22.77 -12.69 5.01
C ILE A 207 22.56 -14.15 4.57
N ARG A 208 23.63 -14.91 4.35
CA ARG A 208 23.55 -16.32 3.99
C ARG A 208 22.82 -17.13 5.06
N ASN A 209 23.19 -16.97 6.32
CA ASN A 209 22.58 -17.68 7.44
C ASN A 209 21.06 -17.41 7.54
N ILE A 210 20.62 -16.19 7.26
CA ILE A 210 19.21 -15.82 7.23
C ILE A 210 18.50 -16.54 6.07
N ILE A 211 19.03 -16.38 4.84
CA ILE A 211 18.41 -16.93 3.62
C ILE A 211 18.38 -18.46 3.63
N ASP A 212 19.37 -19.11 4.27
CA ASP A 212 19.42 -20.56 4.42
C ASP A 212 18.39 -21.13 5.42
N ARG A 213 17.80 -20.28 6.31
CA ARG A 213 16.93 -20.68 7.42
C ARG A 213 15.54 -20.06 7.40
N ALA A 214 15.32 -19.03 6.59
CA ALA A 214 14.04 -18.32 6.48
C ALA A 214 13.71 -18.01 5.03
N ALA A 215 12.40 -17.85 4.74
CA ALA A 215 11.91 -17.33 3.48
C ALA A 215 11.63 -15.82 3.62
N ILE A 216 12.37 -15.00 2.88
CA ILE A 216 12.06 -13.57 2.79
C ILE A 216 11.16 -13.34 1.56
N TRP A 217 9.92 -12.95 1.81
CA TRP A 217 8.97 -12.60 0.76
C TRP A 217 8.91 -11.09 0.58
N VAL A 218 9.22 -10.62 -0.63
CA VAL A 218 9.22 -9.20 -0.95
C VAL A 218 8.13 -8.90 -1.96
N ILE A 219 7.15 -8.11 -1.55
CA ILE A 219 6.04 -7.62 -2.37
C ILE A 219 6.13 -6.10 -2.42
N PRO A 220 7.04 -5.54 -3.24
CA PRO A 220 7.35 -4.11 -3.18
C PRO A 220 6.19 -3.23 -3.67
N LEU A 221 5.24 -3.79 -4.44
CA LEU A 221 4.18 -3.02 -5.07
C LEU A 221 2.86 -3.79 -5.06
N VAL A 222 2.03 -3.50 -4.06
CA VAL A 222 0.67 -4.06 -3.93
C VAL A 222 -0.31 -3.37 -4.87
N ASN A 223 -0.15 -2.07 -5.13
CA ASN A 223 -1.05 -1.21 -5.91
C ASN A 223 -0.41 -0.74 -7.23
N PRO A 224 -0.24 -1.63 -8.23
CA PRO A 224 0.44 -1.27 -9.47
C PRO A 224 -0.33 -0.24 -10.32
N ASP A 225 -1.66 -0.31 -10.32
CA ASP A 225 -2.51 0.62 -11.08
C ASP A 225 -2.46 2.03 -10.49
N GLY A 226 -2.55 2.11 -9.16
CA GLY A 226 -2.44 3.37 -8.44
C GLY A 226 -1.07 4.02 -8.61
N LEU A 227 0.02 3.24 -8.53
CA LEU A 227 1.39 3.76 -8.70
C LEU A 227 1.54 4.43 -10.06
N ASP A 228 1.24 3.71 -11.16
CA ASP A 228 1.34 4.28 -12.52
C ASP A 228 0.44 5.51 -12.66
N TYR A 229 -0.76 5.48 -12.09
CA TYR A 229 -1.63 6.66 -12.10
C TYR A 229 -1.02 7.84 -11.34
N SER A 230 -0.37 7.61 -10.20
CA SER A 230 0.29 8.68 -9.43
C SER A 230 1.52 9.24 -10.15
N ILE A 231 2.21 8.44 -10.93
CA ILE A 231 3.38 8.85 -11.72
C ILE A 231 2.96 9.68 -12.95
N PHE A 232 2.01 9.18 -13.73
CA PHE A 232 1.73 9.72 -15.06
C PHE A 232 0.55 10.69 -15.12
N ASN A 233 -0.33 10.69 -14.08
CA ASN A 233 -1.57 11.48 -14.07
C ASN A 233 -1.65 12.44 -12.87
N TYR A 234 -1.72 11.89 -11.64
CA TYR A 234 -1.96 12.70 -10.45
C TYR A 234 -1.07 12.27 -9.28
N ARG A 235 -0.01 13.01 -9.00
CA ARG A 235 1.07 12.68 -8.05
C ARG A 235 0.62 12.34 -6.63
N LEU A 236 -0.47 12.94 -6.16
CA LEU A 236 -1.01 12.70 -4.81
C LEU A 236 -2.10 11.62 -4.76
N TRP A 237 -2.28 10.84 -5.83
CA TRP A 237 -3.21 9.71 -5.84
C TRP A 237 -2.82 8.68 -4.79
N ARG A 238 -3.79 8.28 -3.93
CA ARG A 238 -3.58 7.34 -2.82
C ARG A 238 -4.09 5.94 -3.12
N LYS A 239 -5.33 5.83 -3.61
CA LYS A 239 -6.13 4.60 -3.72
C LYS A 239 -5.71 3.72 -4.90
N ASN A 240 -6.34 2.53 -5.08
CA ASN A 240 -6.25 1.78 -6.32
C ASN A 240 -7.11 2.44 -7.43
N ARG A 241 -7.40 1.73 -8.53
CA ARG A 241 -8.12 2.30 -9.69
C ARG A 241 -9.51 1.69 -9.91
N ARG A 242 -10.18 1.20 -8.86
CA ARG A 242 -11.55 0.71 -8.96
C ARG A 242 -12.50 1.84 -9.37
N LEU A 243 -13.30 1.60 -10.42
CA LEU A 243 -14.46 2.45 -10.72
C LEU A 243 -15.59 2.08 -9.75
N ASN A 244 -16.00 3.02 -8.92
CA ASN A 244 -17.08 2.87 -7.95
C ASN A 244 -18.46 3.13 -8.57
N PRO A 245 -19.56 2.62 -7.97
CA PRO A 245 -20.91 2.80 -8.51
C PRO A 245 -21.40 4.26 -8.62
N ASP A 246 -20.83 5.17 -7.81
CA ASP A 246 -21.13 6.61 -7.83
C ASP A 246 -20.29 7.40 -8.87
N GLY A 247 -19.44 6.71 -9.65
CA GLY A 247 -18.55 7.30 -10.62
C GLY A 247 -17.21 7.78 -10.06
N SER A 248 -16.99 7.71 -8.74
CA SER A 248 -15.70 7.97 -8.14
C SER A 248 -14.71 6.83 -8.39
N PHE A 249 -13.42 7.07 -8.12
CA PHE A 249 -12.40 6.06 -8.30
C PHE A 249 -11.68 5.69 -7.00
N GLY A 250 -11.38 4.40 -6.89
CA GLY A 250 -10.40 3.83 -5.97
C GLY A 250 -10.97 3.39 -4.64
N VAL A 251 -10.29 2.39 -4.09
CA VAL A 251 -10.40 1.86 -2.73
C VAL A 251 -9.05 2.03 -2.05
N ASP A 252 -9.05 2.43 -0.78
CA ASP A 252 -7.85 2.42 0.04
C ASP A 252 -7.50 0.98 0.42
N LEU A 253 -6.44 0.44 -0.21
CA LEU A 253 -6.04 -0.95 -0.02
C LEU A 253 -5.66 -1.24 1.45
N ASN A 254 -5.09 -0.25 2.16
CA ASN A 254 -4.77 -0.39 3.57
C ASN A 254 -5.96 -0.06 4.51
N ARG A 255 -7.20 -0.21 4.01
CA ARG A 255 -8.47 -0.23 4.73
C ARG A 255 -9.34 -1.41 4.29
N ASN A 256 -8.83 -2.26 3.39
CA ASN A 256 -9.61 -3.31 2.75
C ASN A 256 -9.35 -4.72 3.30
N TYR A 257 -8.40 -4.90 4.23
CA TYR A 257 -8.16 -6.19 4.90
C TYR A 257 -9.30 -6.55 5.86
N SER A 258 -9.47 -7.86 6.12
CA SER A 258 -10.69 -8.38 6.75
C SER A 258 -10.79 -8.16 8.26
N PHE A 259 -9.67 -8.04 8.98
CA PHE A 259 -9.71 -7.90 10.43
C PHE A 259 -10.23 -6.51 10.82
N GLN A 260 -11.27 -6.46 11.67
CA GLN A 260 -11.97 -5.26 12.11
C GLN A 260 -12.40 -4.32 10.96
N TRP A 261 -12.56 -4.85 9.75
CA TRP A 261 -13.00 -4.07 8.60
C TRP A 261 -14.34 -3.40 8.87
N GLY A 262 -14.36 -2.08 8.76
CA GLY A 262 -15.58 -1.30 8.94
C GLY A 262 -16.26 -1.50 10.31
N CYS A 263 -15.49 -1.82 11.36
CA CYS A 263 -16.02 -1.99 12.72
C CYS A 263 -16.66 -0.71 13.25
N ASP A 264 -16.17 0.42 12.78
CA ASP A 264 -16.74 1.76 12.94
C ASP A 264 -16.47 2.61 11.70
N ASN A 265 -16.87 3.89 11.72
CA ASN A 265 -16.60 4.84 10.64
C ASN A 265 -15.53 5.88 11.01
N GLN A 266 -14.69 5.61 12.02
CA GLN A 266 -13.62 6.52 12.44
C GLN A 266 -12.30 6.22 11.73
N GLY A 267 -11.93 4.95 11.64
CA GLY A 267 -10.66 4.51 11.02
C GLY A 267 -10.73 4.29 9.52
N SER A 268 -11.92 4.26 8.91
CA SER A 268 -12.14 4.14 7.47
C SER A 268 -13.51 4.68 7.07
N SER A 269 -13.67 5.04 5.80
CA SER A 269 -14.92 5.60 5.28
C SER A 269 -15.74 4.58 4.49
N PRO A 270 -17.07 4.54 4.63
CA PRO A 270 -17.96 3.83 3.72
C PRO A 270 -18.25 4.61 2.42
N ASN A 271 -17.83 5.88 2.32
CA ASN A 271 -18.08 6.74 1.18
C ASN A 271 -17.04 6.51 0.08
N PRO A 272 -17.44 6.09 -1.15
CA PRO A 272 -16.52 5.82 -2.25
C PRO A 272 -15.64 6.99 -2.67
N SER A 273 -16.12 8.23 -2.50
CA SER A 273 -15.36 9.43 -2.85
C SER A 273 -14.28 9.80 -1.81
N SER A 274 -14.28 9.17 -0.63
CA SER A 274 -13.26 9.38 0.41
C SER A 274 -11.92 8.77 0.03
N ASP A 275 -10.81 9.43 0.43
CA ASP A 275 -9.46 8.87 0.28
C ASP A 275 -9.21 7.64 1.17
N THR A 276 -10.02 7.46 2.24
CA THR A 276 -9.97 6.29 3.13
C THR A 276 -11.12 5.31 2.88
N TYR A 277 -11.69 5.30 1.67
CA TYR A 277 -12.78 4.38 1.30
C TYR A 277 -12.32 2.93 1.41
N ARG A 278 -12.99 2.14 2.25
CA ARG A 278 -12.62 0.77 2.59
C ARG A 278 -13.08 -0.31 1.59
N GLY A 279 -13.76 0.09 0.50
CA GLY A 279 -14.36 -0.86 -0.44
C GLY A 279 -15.75 -1.32 -0.03
N SER A 280 -16.36 -2.15 -0.89
CA SER A 280 -17.73 -2.66 -0.72
C SER A 280 -17.83 -3.83 0.27
N ALA A 281 -16.72 -4.54 0.49
CA ALA A 281 -16.57 -5.67 1.40
C ALA A 281 -15.10 -5.83 1.81
N PRO A 282 -14.81 -6.54 2.90
CA PRO A 282 -13.42 -6.91 3.21
C PRO A 282 -12.84 -7.76 2.08
N LEU A 283 -11.59 -7.48 1.69
CA LEU A 283 -10.88 -8.14 0.59
C LEU A 283 -11.65 -8.06 -0.75
N SER A 284 -12.40 -6.97 -0.96
CA SER A 284 -13.09 -6.73 -2.24
C SER A 284 -12.13 -6.43 -3.38
N GLU A 285 -10.90 -6.02 -3.07
CA GLU A 285 -9.91 -5.65 -4.06
C GLU A 285 -9.01 -6.84 -4.40
N PRO A 286 -8.76 -7.10 -5.71
CA PRO A 286 -7.93 -8.22 -6.11
C PRO A 286 -6.50 -8.11 -5.58
N GLU A 287 -5.98 -6.92 -5.37
CA GLU A 287 -4.65 -6.66 -4.83
C GLU A 287 -4.54 -7.13 -3.37
N THR A 288 -5.49 -6.79 -2.52
CA THR A 288 -5.51 -7.23 -1.10
C THR A 288 -5.85 -8.71 -0.98
N LEU A 289 -6.69 -9.24 -1.87
CA LEU A 289 -6.99 -10.66 -1.94
C LEU A 289 -5.73 -11.48 -2.28
N ALA A 290 -4.91 -11.01 -3.24
CA ALA A 290 -3.65 -11.66 -3.62
C ALA A 290 -2.67 -11.75 -2.43
N VAL A 291 -2.51 -10.65 -1.67
CA VAL A 291 -1.69 -10.65 -0.44
C VAL A 291 -2.29 -11.59 0.61
N SER A 292 -3.62 -11.58 0.78
CA SER A 292 -4.29 -12.44 1.75
C SER A 292 -4.10 -13.93 1.43
N GLN A 293 -4.18 -14.34 0.17
CA GLN A 293 -3.94 -15.71 -0.25
C GLN A 293 -2.50 -16.15 0.04
N LEU A 294 -1.51 -15.29 -0.23
CA LEU A 294 -0.11 -15.57 0.08
C LEU A 294 0.09 -15.89 1.57
N PHE A 295 -0.54 -15.11 2.47
CA PHE A 295 -0.44 -15.34 3.92
C PHE A 295 -1.17 -16.60 4.38
N GLN A 296 -2.17 -17.07 3.65
CA GLN A 296 -2.87 -18.32 3.94
C GLN A 296 -2.09 -19.56 3.45
N GLU A 297 -1.27 -19.40 2.42
CA GLU A 297 -0.55 -20.51 1.77
C GLU A 297 0.86 -20.72 2.34
N HIS A 298 1.43 -19.73 3.05
CA HIS A 298 2.81 -19.78 3.55
C HIS A 298 2.90 -19.47 5.05
N ASN A 299 3.95 -20.00 5.68
CA ASN A 299 4.22 -19.87 7.12
C ASN A 299 4.95 -18.56 7.44
N PHE A 300 4.23 -17.45 7.55
CA PHE A 300 4.82 -16.21 8.00
C PHE A 300 4.98 -16.18 9.52
N ALA A 301 6.09 -15.59 9.98
CA ALA A 301 6.42 -15.41 11.39
C ALA A 301 6.56 -13.93 11.77
N ALA A 302 6.74 -13.03 10.81
CA ALA A 302 6.66 -11.58 10.98
C ALA A 302 6.36 -10.87 9.64
N ALA A 303 5.93 -9.60 9.72
CA ALA A 303 5.69 -8.78 8.52
C ALA A 303 6.03 -7.30 8.76
N ILE A 304 6.52 -6.63 7.71
CA ILE A 304 6.67 -5.17 7.65
C ILE A 304 5.90 -4.66 6.43
N SER A 305 5.02 -3.67 6.65
CA SER A 305 4.41 -2.86 5.61
C SER A 305 5.06 -1.49 5.58
N TYR A 306 5.72 -1.17 4.48
CA TYR A 306 6.35 0.13 4.27
C TYR A 306 5.35 1.15 3.75
N HIS A 307 5.37 2.31 4.36
CA HIS A 307 4.56 3.48 4.04
C HIS A 307 5.41 4.75 4.06
N SER A 308 4.87 5.86 3.73
CA SER A 308 5.39 7.18 4.04
C SER A 308 4.23 8.14 4.30
N TYR A 309 4.42 9.07 5.19
CA TYR A 309 5.65 9.48 5.87
C TYR A 309 5.42 9.69 7.37
N SER A 310 6.40 9.65 8.22
CA SER A 310 6.43 10.24 9.57
C SER A 310 7.62 9.78 10.41
N GLN A 311 8.48 8.92 9.87
CA GLN A 311 9.60 8.29 10.60
C GLN A 311 9.13 7.61 11.90
N THR A 312 8.19 6.66 11.74
CA THR A 312 7.65 5.87 12.87
C THR A 312 7.73 4.38 12.57
N ILE A 313 7.77 3.57 13.63
CA ILE A 313 7.60 2.12 13.55
C ILE A 313 6.38 1.77 14.39
N LEU A 314 5.28 1.52 13.68
CA LEU A 314 3.98 1.33 14.27
C LEU A 314 3.64 -0.15 14.40
N TYR A 315 3.02 -0.52 15.52
CA TYR A 315 2.52 -1.87 15.77
C TYR A 315 1.04 -1.84 16.20
N PRO A 316 0.32 -2.96 16.09
CA PRO A 316 -1.10 -3.06 16.45
C PRO A 316 -1.39 -2.65 17.92
N TRP A 317 -2.56 -2.12 18.20
CA TRP A 317 -3.71 -2.02 17.30
C TRP A 317 -3.81 -0.63 16.68
N SER A 318 -4.29 -0.60 15.43
CA SER A 318 -4.65 0.63 14.75
C SER A 318 -6.14 0.95 14.91
N TYR A 319 -7.01 -0.08 14.99
CA TYR A 319 -8.46 0.10 15.05
C TYR A 319 -8.98 0.60 16.39
N ALA A 320 -8.22 0.44 17.46
CA ALA A 320 -8.62 0.84 18.81
C ALA A 320 -7.41 1.23 19.66
N ASP A 321 -7.57 2.27 20.50
CA ASP A 321 -6.53 2.67 21.44
C ASP A 321 -6.54 1.76 22.69
N GLN A 322 -6.08 0.53 22.49
CA GLN A 322 -5.90 -0.47 23.52
C GLN A 322 -4.68 -1.35 23.23
N PRO A 323 -4.00 -1.89 24.25
CA PRO A 323 -2.86 -2.76 24.05
C PRO A 323 -3.27 -4.10 23.42
N THR A 324 -2.33 -4.72 22.70
CA THR A 324 -2.44 -6.13 22.30
C THR A 324 -2.06 -7.05 23.45
N GLU A 325 -2.32 -8.36 23.30
CA GLU A 325 -1.85 -9.39 24.25
C GLU A 325 -0.31 -9.44 24.30
N ASP A 326 0.35 -9.16 23.16
CA ASP A 326 1.81 -9.22 22.98
C ASP A 326 2.45 -7.82 22.94
N GLU A 327 1.81 -6.80 23.53
CA GLU A 327 2.26 -5.40 23.50
C GLU A 327 3.76 -5.25 23.83
N ALA A 328 4.20 -5.90 24.90
CA ALA A 328 5.60 -5.80 25.36
C ALA A 328 6.60 -6.36 24.30
N LEU A 329 6.25 -7.43 23.59
CA LEU A 329 7.04 -8.01 22.53
C LEU A 329 7.08 -7.08 21.32
N LEU A 330 5.91 -6.58 20.88
CA LEU A 330 5.80 -5.71 19.71
C LEU A 330 6.56 -4.40 19.94
N GLN A 331 6.40 -3.80 21.11
CA GLN A 331 7.13 -2.61 21.52
C GLN A 331 8.64 -2.86 21.49
N TRP A 332 9.10 -3.93 22.14
CA TRP A 332 10.53 -4.25 22.19
C TRP A 332 11.13 -4.45 20.79
N LEU A 333 10.45 -5.19 19.89
CA LEU A 333 10.91 -5.38 18.51
C LEU A 333 11.00 -4.03 17.76
N ALA A 334 9.97 -3.18 17.89
CA ALA A 334 9.95 -1.86 17.27
C ALA A 334 11.07 -0.95 17.79
N GLU A 335 11.35 -0.98 19.10
CA GLU A 335 12.45 -0.24 19.73
C GLU A 335 13.83 -0.73 19.25
N GLN A 336 14.03 -2.06 19.08
CA GLN A 336 15.28 -2.59 18.55
C GLN A 336 15.48 -2.15 17.08
N MET A 337 14.43 -2.24 16.23
CA MET A 337 14.48 -1.77 14.85
C MET A 337 14.81 -0.27 14.78
N SER A 338 14.14 0.56 15.57
CA SER A 338 14.39 2.01 15.66
C SER A 338 15.84 2.32 16.04
N ARG A 339 16.37 1.63 17.06
CA ARG A 339 17.77 1.79 17.49
C ARG A 339 18.76 1.45 16.39
N LEU A 340 18.51 0.35 15.65
CA LEU A 340 19.39 -0.08 14.56
C LEU A 340 19.36 0.91 13.39
N ILE A 341 18.21 1.44 13.05
CA ILE A 341 18.07 2.51 12.06
C ILE A 341 18.87 3.74 12.48
N PHE A 342 18.72 4.19 13.73
CA PHE A 342 19.43 5.34 14.26
C PHE A 342 20.96 5.20 14.19
N GLN A 343 21.49 3.99 14.43
CA GLN A 343 22.93 3.73 14.43
C GLN A 343 23.58 3.94 13.06
N VAL A 344 22.83 3.90 11.95
CA VAL A 344 23.39 4.03 10.61
C VAL A 344 23.69 5.49 10.27
N HIS A 345 22.67 6.35 10.35
CA HIS A 345 22.77 7.76 9.93
C HIS A 345 22.24 8.75 10.96
N GLY A 346 21.91 8.30 12.18
CA GLY A 346 21.37 9.15 13.25
C GLY A 346 19.92 9.61 13.02
N ARG A 347 19.19 8.98 12.11
CA ARG A 347 17.78 9.30 11.87
C ARG A 347 16.89 8.57 12.86
N GLU A 348 16.07 9.32 13.57
CA GLU A 348 15.15 8.77 14.57
C GLU A 348 13.85 8.31 13.93
N TYR A 349 13.46 7.07 14.22
CA TYR A 349 12.12 6.55 13.95
C TYR A 349 11.47 6.26 15.30
N HIS A 350 10.28 6.82 15.53
CA HIS A 350 9.59 6.70 16.80
C HIS A 350 8.73 5.43 16.85
N PRO A 351 9.06 4.45 17.71
CA PRO A 351 8.23 3.27 17.88
C PRO A 351 6.97 3.59 18.67
N GLY A 352 5.84 3.00 18.30
CA GLY A 352 4.61 3.22 19.04
C GLY A 352 3.42 2.42 18.52
N ARG A 353 2.37 2.34 19.33
CA ARG A 353 1.09 1.77 18.91
C ARG A 353 0.45 2.68 17.86
N SER A 354 -0.01 2.10 16.76
CA SER A 354 -0.53 2.84 15.60
C SER A 354 -1.66 3.80 15.98
N SER A 355 -2.63 3.35 16.77
CA SER A 355 -3.80 4.15 17.19
C SER A 355 -3.46 5.41 17.98
N SER A 356 -2.42 5.35 18.82
CA SER A 356 -2.02 6.48 19.68
C SER A 356 -0.92 7.34 19.06
N SER A 357 -0.07 6.75 18.19
CA SER A 357 1.07 7.44 17.59
C SER A 357 0.72 8.16 16.29
N LEU A 358 -0.31 7.69 15.56
CA LEU A 358 -0.72 8.27 14.28
C LEU A 358 -2.20 8.67 14.32
N TYR A 359 -3.09 7.75 14.00
CA TYR A 359 -4.56 7.92 14.04
C TYR A 359 -5.24 6.56 14.02
N LEU A 360 -6.54 6.50 14.33
CA LEU A 360 -7.32 5.26 14.22
C LEU A 360 -7.45 4.83 12.75
N SER A 361 -7.21 3.55 12.49
CA SER A 361 -7.50 2.93 11.19
C SER A 361 -8.03 1.51 11.38
N ASN A 362 -8.98 1.11 10.54
CA ASN A 362 -9.53 -0.24 10.58
C ASN A 362 -9.47 -0.90 9.21
N GLY A 363 -9.31 -2.23 9.21
CA GLY A 363 -9.07 -2.99 8.00
C GLY A 363 -7.69 -2.77 7.39
N ASP A 364 -6.69 -2.36 8.18
CA ASP A 364 -5.31 -2.23 7.73
C ASP A 364 -4.53 -3.55 7.81
N PHE A 365 -3.38 -3.57 7.13
CA PHE A 365 -2.56 -4.75 6.98
C PHE A 365 -1.97 -5.25 8.30
N ALA A 366 -1.40 -4.38 9.13
CA ALA A 366 -0.70 -4.80 10.34
C ALA A 366 -1.66 -5.40 11.38
N ASP A 367 -2.82 -4.76 11.58
CA ASP A 367 -3.88 -5.29 12.42
C ASP A 367 -4.44 -6.61 11.88
N TRP A 368 -4.57 -6.73 10.55
CA TRP A 368 -5.04 -7.97 9.92
C TRP A 368 -4.06 -9.12 10.13
N VAL A 369 -2.77 -8.88 9.93
CA VAL A 369 -1.73 -9.90 10.15
C VAL A 369 -1.69 -10.33 11.61
N TYR A 370 -1.55 -9.40 12.54
CA TYR A 370 -1.50 -9.74 13.96
C TYR A 370 -2.83 -10.33 14.45
N GLY A 371 -3.95 -9.78 14.04
CA GLY A 371 -5.28 -10.21 14.47
C GLY A 371 -5.63 -11.64 14.07
N LEU A 372 -5.25 -12.05 12.85
CA LEU A 372 -5.56 -13.38 12.32
C LEU A 372 -4.46 -14.41 12.59
N PHE A 373 -3.21 -14.05 12.40
CA PHE A 373 -2.09 -14.99 12.44
C PHE A 373 -1.33 -14.98 13.77
N LYS A 374 -1.53 -13.92 14.60
CA LYS A 374 -0.84 -13.74 15.88
C LYS A 374 0.69 -13.72 15.72
N ILE A 375 1.16 -13.12 14.66
CA ILE A 375 2.58 -12.88 14.40
C ILE A 375 2.88 -11.37 14.43
N PRO A 376 4.07 -10.95 14.86
CA PRO A 376 4.48 -9.55 14.84
C PRO A 376 4.31 -8.93 13.46
N ALA A 377 3.62 -7.78 13.41
CA ALA A 377 3.41 -7.02 12.19
C ALA A 377 3.64 -5.54 12.47
N PHE A 378 4.34 -4.87 11.55
CA PHE A 378 4.72 -3.48 11.71
C PHE A 378 4.36 -2.67 10.48
N THR A 379 3.93 -1.43 10.69
CA THR A 379 3.91 -0.40 9.67
C THR A 379 5.11 0.50 9.89
N VAL A 380 6.01 0.57 8.91
CA VAL A 380 7.16 1.47 8.94
C VAL A 380 6.85 2.66 8.05
N GLU A 381 6.64 3.80 8.68
CA GLU A 381 6.48 5.08 8.02
C GLU A 381 7.86 5.68 7.75
N LEU A 382 8.25 5.68 6.48
CA LEU A 382 9.56 6.16 6.03
C LEU A 382 9.66 7.70 6.13
N PRO A 383 10.87 8.29 5.96
CA PRO A 383 11.02 9.74 5.88
C PRO A 383 10.16 10.39 4.80
N PRO A 384 9.95 11.71 4.93
CA PRO A 384 10.44 12.59 5.98
C PRO A 384 9.59 12.52 7.25
N VAL A 385 10.03 13.23 8.30
CA VAL A 385 9.28 13.27 9.57
C VAL A 385 7.93 13.96 9.42
N ASP A 386 7.80 14.91 8.49
CA ASP A 386 6.57 15.66 8.29
C ASP A 386 6.41 16.17 6.84
N PHE A 387 5.24 16.73 6.56
CA PHE A 387 4.91 17.25 5.24
C PHE A 387 5.79 18.45 4.84
N LEU A 388 6.18 19.33 5.77
CA LEU A 388 6.98 20.51 5.45
C LEU A 388 8.43 20.13 5.13
N SER A 389 8.89 19.00 5.64
CA SER A 389 10.20 18.44 5.32
C SER A 389 10.20 17.68 3.98
N GLY A 390 9.05 17.60 3.27
CA GLY A 390 8.93 16.97 1.96
C GLY A 390 7.69 16.12 1.75
N GLY A 391 7.06 15.57 2.79
CA GLY A 391 5.88 14.73 2.71
C GLY A 391 6.09 13.52 1.81
N PHE A 392 5.24 13.36 0.80
CA PHE A 392 5.36 12.27 -0.19
C PHE A 392 6.45 12.49 -1.25
N PHE A 393 7.28 13.54 -1.14
CA PHE A 393 8.24 13.97 -2.16
C PHE A 393 9.67 13.80 -1.67
N ASN A 394 10.07 12.58 -1.33
CA ASN A 394 11.45 12.30 -0.94
C ASN A 394 12.39 12.65 -2.09
N PRO A 395 13.47 13.41 -1.82
CA PRO A 395 14.52 13.63 -2.81
C PRO A 395 15.17 12.30 -3.22
N GLU A 396 15.46 12.13 -4.51
CA GLU A 396 16.11 10.92 -5.02
C GLU A 396 17.44 10.62 -4.32
N ASN A 397 18.19 11.66 -3.95
CA ASN A 397 19.48 11.53 -3.27
C ASN A 397 19.37 10.92 -1.86
N ASP A 398 18.19 10.99 -1.24
CA ASP A 398 17.96 10.44 0.10
C ASP A 398 17.61 8.94 0.07
N LEU A 399 17.19 8.43 -1.09
CA LEU A 399 16.72 7.05 -1.22
C LEU A 399 17.75 6.04 -0.72
N ARG A 400 19.02 6.21 -1.12
CA ARG A 400 20.11 5.32 -0.71
C ARG A 400 20.27 5.28 0.81
N SER A 401 20.32 6.43 1.46
CA SER A 401 20.49 6.51 2.92
C SER A 401 19.30 5.90 3.66
N ILE A 402 18.08 6.05 3.13
CA ILE A 402 16.87 5.47 3.71
C ILE A 402 16.86 3.94 3.58
N VAL A 403 17.35 3.40 2.48
CA VAL A 403 17.51 1.94 2.31
C VAL A 403 18.58 1.40 3.25
N GLU A 404 19.76 2.05 3.29
CA GLU A 404 20.89 1.65 4.13
C GLU A 404 20.52 1.62 5.63
N GLU A 405 19.72 2.59 6.11
CA GLU A 405 19.31 2.63 7.52
C GLU A 405 18.24 1.59 7.86
N ASN A 406 17.35 1.21 6.91
CA ASN A 406 16.33 0.21 7.16
C ASN A 406 16.83 -1.24 7.06
N LEU A 407 17.94 -1.46 6.36
CA LEU A 407 18.50 -2.81 6.19
C LEU A 407 18.84 -3.53 7.50
N PRO A 408 19.55 -2.93 8.48
CA PRO A 408 19.84 -3.57 9.75
C PRO A 408 18.59 -3.97 10.56
N ALA A 409 17.53 -3.16 10.47
CA ALA A 409 16.26 -3.48 11.12
C ALA A 409 15.58 -4.71 10.50
N VAL A 410 15.63 -4.84 9.17
CA VAL A 410 15.13 -6.03 8.46
C VAL A 410 15.96 -7.26 8.79
N LEU A 411 17.29 -7.16 8.80
CA LEU A 411 18.16 -8.28 9.15
C LEU A 411 17.93 -8.75 10.60
N PHE A 412 17.81 -7.81 11.54
CA PHE A 412 17.46 -8.12 12.93
C PHE A 412 16.12 -8.86 13.05
N LEU A 413 15.07 -8.38 12.38
CA LEU A 413 13.77 -9.03 12.44
C LEU A 413 13.80 -10.41 11.77
N ALA A 414 14.57 -10.57 10.69
CA ALA A 414 14.77 -11.86 10.04
C ALA A 414 15.53 -12.86 10.92
N GLU A 415 16.56 -12.42 11.64
CA GLU A 415 17.27 -13.23 12.64
C GLU A 415 16.33 -13.62 13.79
N TRP A 416 15.55 -12.66 14.31
CA TRP A 416 14.56 -12.93 15.33
C TRP A 416 13.52 -13.97 14.87
N VAL A 417 13.03 -13.88 13.65
CA VAL A 417 12.11 -14.85 13.04
C VAL A 417 12.73 -16.24 13.05
N VAL A 418 13.96 -16.37 12.58
CA VAL A 418 14.69 -17.65 12.53
C VAL A 418 14.84 -18.28 13.92
N ASP A 419 15.12 -17.47 14.95
CA ASP A 419 15.44 -17.97 16.29
C ASP A 419 14.19 -18.24 17.14
N ASN A 420 13.06 -17.61 16.83
CA ASN A 420 11.83 -17.68 17.63
C ASN A 420 10.66 -18.37 16.91
N TYR A 421 10.85 -18.86 15.70
CA TYR A 421 9.77 -19.55 14.98
C TYR A 421 9.39 -20.86 15.65
N PRO A 422 8.14 -20.98 16.16
CA PRO A 422 7.71 -22.24 16.75
C PRO A 422 7.28 -23.22 15.65
N PRO A 423 7.80 -24.46 15.65
CA PRO A 423 7.44 -25.49 14.67
C PRO A 423 5.94 -25.82 14.56
N ALA A 424 5.12 -25.29 15.46
CA ALA A 424 3.71 -25.62 15.64
C ALA A 424 2.72 -24.67 14.95
N ASN A 425 3.15 -23.61 14.26
CA ASN A 425 2.23 -22.67 13.57
C ASN A 425 1.92 -23.13 12.15
N HIS A 426 1.48 -24.37 12.00
CA HIS A 426 1.10 -24.95 10.72
C HIS A 426 -0.14 -24.26 10.10
N PRO A 427 -0.23 -24.09 8.75
CA PRO A 427 -1.38 -23.52 8.03
C PRO A 427 -2.75 -24.11 8.38
N ALA A 428 -2.80 -25.36 8.85
CA ALA A 428 -4.03 -26.00 9.33
C ALA A 428 -4.71 -25.24 10.49
N LYS A 429 -3.93 -24.64 11.42
CA LYS A 429 -4.48 -23.84 12.51
C LYS A 429 -4.97 -22.46 12.06
N ILE A 430 -4.37 -21.93 11.02
CA ILE A 430 -4.82 -20.65 10.41
C ILE A 430 -6.19 -20.85 9.76
N LYS A 431 -6.38 -21.93 9.03
CA LYS A 431 -7.66 -22.27 8.40
C LYS A 431 -8.79 -22.44 9.45
N GLU A 432 -8.51 -23.10 10.55
CA GLU A 432 -9.45 -23.27 11.67
C GLU A 432 -9.85 -21.92 12.29
N ARG A 433 -8.88 -21.00 12.50
CA ARG A 433 -9.15 -19.65 13.01
C ARG A 433 -9.98 -18.80 12.03
N LEU A 434 -9.71 -18.90 10.71
CA LEU A 434 -10.46 -18.17 9.68
C LEU A 434 -11.91 -18.68 9.58
N GLU A 435 -12.13 -20.00 9.71
CA GLU A 435 -13.46 -20.60 9.73
C GLU A 435 -14.28 -20.17 10.96
N ASP A 436 -13.64 -20.08 12.14
CA ASP A 436 -14.31 -19.61 13.37
C ASP A 436 -14.62 -18.12 13.33
N GLN A 437 -13.76 -17.30 12.74
CA GLN A 437 -14.05 -15.88 12.54
C GLN A 437 -15.15 -15.66 11.51
N GLY A 438 -15.19 -16.45 10.43
CA GLY A 438 -16.30 -16.45 9.47
C GLY A 438 -17.65 -16.77 10.14
N LYS A 439 -17.68 -17.76 11.03
CA LYS A 439 -18.85 -18.10 11.83
C LYS A 439 -19.27 -16.98 12.78
N ASN A 440 -18.30 -16.30 13.41
CA ASN A 440 -18.56 -15.18 14.31
C ASN A 440 -19.08 -13.92 13.59
N LEU A 441 -18.56 -13.62 12.39
CA LEU A 441 -19.05 -12.54 11.53
C LEU A 441 -20.50 -12.81 11.07
N VAL A 442 -20.82 -14.05 10.71
CA VAL A 442 -22.19 -14.46 10.33
C VAL A 442 -23.14 -14.34 11.53
N LYS A 443 -22.71 -14.76 12.74
CA LYS A 443 -23.48 -14.57 13.97
C LYS A 443 -23.71 -13.09 14.29
N LYS A 444 -22.69 -12.25 14.18
CA LYS A 444 -22.79 -10.80 14.43
C LYS A 444 -23.72 -10.11 13.42
N LYS A 445 -23.66 -10.48 12.13
CA LYS A 445 -24.61 -10.02 11.10
C LYS A 445 -26.04 -10.47 11.38
N ARG A 446 -26.27 -11.72 11.81
CA ARG A 446 -27.60 -12.21 12.22
C ARG A 446 -28.14 -11.45 13.43
N LYS A 447 -27.31 -11.18 14.44
CA LYS A 447 -27.70 -10.39 15.63
C LYS A 447 -28.10 -8.95 15.26
N LEU A 448 -27.39 -8.32 14.32
CA LEU A 448 -27.73 -6.98 13.80
C LEU A 448 -29.03 -6.96 12.99
N LEU A 449 -29.33 -8.04 12.24
CA LEU A 449 -30.52 -8.10 11.38
C LEU A 449 -31.78 -8.56 12.11
N THR A 450 -31.68 -9.31 13.19
CA THR A 450 -32.84 -9.94 13.85
C THR A 450 -33.15 -9.40 15.22
N GLY A 451 -32.22 -8.66 15.86
CA GLY A 451 -32.41 -8.12 17.22
C GLY A 451 -32.62 -9.18 18.30
N LYS A 452 -32.45 -10.48 17.99
CA LYS A 452 -32.66 -11.59 18.93
C LYS A 452 -31.35 -12.34 19.19
N GLU A 453 -31.03 -12.55 20.45
CA GLU A 453 -30.07 -13.55 20.87
C GLU A 453 -30.71 -14.93 20.70
N TRP A 454 -30.04 -15.80 19.93
CA TRP A 454 -30.35 -17.22 19.91
C TRP A 454 -29.26 -17.96 20.70
N PRO A 455 -29.63 -18.98 21.49
CA PRO A 455 -28.72 -19.74 22.33
C PRO A 455 -27.63 -20.48 21.59
#